data_c31790ad16a2c8f8232f3d677b2eb123
#
_entry.id   c31790ad16a2c8f8232f3d677b2eb123
#
_cell.length_a   1.000
_cell.length_b   1.000
_cell.length_c   1.000
_cell.angle_alpha   90.00
_cell.angle_beta   90.00
_cell.angle_gamma   90.00
#
_symmetry.space_group_name_H-M   'P 1'
#
loop_
_entity.id
_entity.type
_entity.pdbx_description
1 polymer ?
#
loop_
_entity_poly.entity_id
_entity_poly.type
_entity_poly.pdbx_seq_one_letter_code
_entity_poly.pdbx_strand_id
1 'polypeptide(L)'
;MNKEFLNVIVADNDDSTLIIFKNILKDLKISIKVQCFNNGRDLMEYLNNEDAVVPEIVFINYTISGKESMDCLEEIRSHSKFNNMVTAIFSEPISENEIEDIFVKGAHIFMKKNECFESFKKVLTEVITINWQYHTSGLNKDHLILKI
;
A
#
# COMPACT_ATOMS: atom_id res chain seq x y z
N MET A 1 -1.29 9.04 -24.73
CA MET A 1 -0.01 8.78 -24.09
C MET A 1 -0.11 7.79 -22.97
N ASN A 2 0.65 6.74 -23.03
CA ASN A 2 0.61 5.72 -22.01
C ASN A 2 1.32 6.16 -20.75
N LYS A 3 0.70 5.86 -19.63
CA LYS A 3 1.33 6.07 -18.37
C LYS A 3 2.29 4.92 -18.10
N GLU A 4 3.55 5.21 -17.96
CA GLU A 4 4.57 4.19 -17.86
C GLU A 4 5.21 4.11 -16.47
N PHE A 5 4.47 4.56 -15.45
CA PHE A 5 4.94 4.45 -14.08
C PHE A 5 3.77 4.22 -13.12
N LEU A 6 4.10 3.65 -11.97
CA LEU A 6 3.16 3.50 -10.87
C LEU A 6 3.44 4.56 -9.83
N ASN A 7 2.39 5.17 -9.32
CA ASN A 7 2.48 6.02 -8.13
C ASN A 7 2.22 5.14 -6.91
N VAL A 8 3.17 5.11 -6.00
CA VAL A 8 3.12 4.29 -4.80
C VAL A 8 3.28 5.18 -3.58
N ILE A 9 2.45 4.95 -2.57
CA ILE A 9 2.59 5.62 -1.29
C ILE A 9 2.91 4.56 -0.24
N VAL A 10 3.85 4.89 0.66
CA VAL A 10 4.20 4.04 1.80
C VAL A 10 4.09 4.88 3.06
N ALA A 11 3.37 4.37 4.05
CA ALA A 11 3.19 5.06 5.32
C ALA A 11 3.63 4.17 6.49
N ASP A 12 4.62 4.61 7.23
CA ASP A 12 5.17 3.91 8.38
C ASP A 12 5.91 4.92 9.26
N ASN A 13 5.78 4.79 10.57
CA ASN A 13 6.50 5.64 11.52
C ASN A 13 8.01 5.40 11.52
N ASP A 14 8.44 4.25 11.07
CA ASP A 14 9.84 3.83 11.07
C ASP A 14 10.51 4.26 9.77
N ASP A 15 11.39 5.27 9.86
CA ASP A 15 12.10 5.78 8.69
C ASP A 15 12.95 4.72 8.01
N SER A 16 13.49 3.77 8.76
CA SER A 16 14.30 2.72 8.14
C SER A 16 13.46 1.81 7.26
N THR A 17 12.22 1.54 7.63
CA THR A 17 11.30 0.80 6.79
C THR A 17 11.00 1.55 5.50
N LEU A 18 10.76 2.86 5.60
CA LEU A 18 10.50 3.68 4.42
C LEU A 18 11.70 3.65 3.45
N ILE A 19 12.91 3.70 3.99
CA ILE A 19 14.13 3.63 3.17
C ILE A 19 14.23 2.27 2.47
N ILE A 20 13.92 1.19 3.17
CA ILE A 20 13.94 -0.15 2.59
C ILE A 20 12.94 -0.26 1.43
N PHE A 21 11.72 0.23 1.61
CA PHE A 21 10.72 0.27 0.54
C PHE A 21 11.26 1.02 -0.68
N LYS A 22 11.79 2.22 -0.45
CA LYS A 22 12.31 3.04 -1.55
C LYS A 22 13.42 2.32 -2.31
N ASN A 23 14.33 1.68 -1.59
CA ASN A 23 15.46 0.99 -2.21
C ASN A 23 15.00 -0.20 -3.04
N ILE A 24 14.05 -0.98 -2.52
CA ILE A 24 13.52 -2.13 -3.26
C ILE A 24 12.79 -1.66 -4.51
N LEU A 25 11.91 -0.67 -4.35
CA LEU A 25 11.09 -0.21 -5.47
C LEU A 25 11.92 0.44 -6.57
N LYS A 26 12.99 1.12 -6.20
CA LYS A 26 13.90 1.75 -7.14
C LYS A 26 14.59 0.74 -8.05
N ASP A 27 14.86 -0.45 -7.55
CA ASP A 27 15.59 -1.48 -8.30
C ASP A 27 14.70 -2.30 -9.23
N LEU A 28 13.38 -2.10 -9.18
CA LEU A 28 12.48 -2.84 -10.05
C LEU A 28 12.53 -2.28 -11.47
N LYS A 29 12.23 -3.14 -12.44
CA LYS A 29 12.20 -2.74 -13.85
C LYS A 29 10.98 -1.90 -14.21
N ILE A 30 10.01 -1.84 -13.32
CA ILE A 30 8.82 -1.01 -13.47
C ILE A 30 9.19 0.39 -12.96
N SER A 31 8.86 1.41 -13.73
CA SER A 31 9.07 2.79 -13.27
C SER A 31 8.08 3.12 -12.16
N ILE A 32 8.59 3.53 -11.02
CA ILE A 32 7.77 3.77 -9.83
C ILE A 32 8.12 5.13 -9.24
N LYS A 33 7.09 5.89 -8.90
CA LYS A 33 7.23 7.12 -8.12
C LYS A 33 6.73 6.83 -6.72
N VAL A 34 7.60 6.98 -5.72
CA VAL A 34 7.30 6.65 -4.34
C VAL A 34 7.18 7.91 -3.52
N GLN A 35 6.12 7.98 -2.73
CA GLN A 35 5.90 9.06 -1.77
C GLN A 35 5.72 8.44 -0.41
N CYS A 36 6.37 9.00 0.62
CA CYS A 36 6.37 8.43 1.96
C CYS A 36 5.75 9.37 2.97
N PHE A 37 5.02 8.79 3.92
CA PHE A 37 4.48 9.50 5.06
C PHE A 37 4.85 8.76 6.34
N ASN A 38 5.15 9.48 7.40
CA ASN A 38 5.57 8.85 8.64
C ASN A 38 4.47 8.76 9.70
N ASN A 39 3.24 9.08 9.34
CA ASN A 39 2.09 8.92 10.21
C ASN A 39 0.80 8.89 9.38
N GLY A 40 -0.27 8.39 10.02
CA GLY A 40 -1.53 8.21 9.31
C GLY A 40 -2.29 9.50 9.05
N ARG A 41 -2.12 10.50 9.91
CA ARG A 41 -2.79 11.78 9.74
C ARG A 41 -2.29 12.50 8.49
N ASP A 42 -0.97 12.59 8.34
CA ASP A 42 -0.38 13.26 7.18
C ASP A 42 -0.73 12.52 5.89
N LEU A 43 -0.76 11.19 5.94
CA LEU A 43 -1.19 10.40 4.81
C LEU A 43 -2.60 10.80 4.37
N MET A 44 -3.54 10.83 5.31
CA MET A 44 -4.93 11.11 4.97
C MET A 44 -5.14 12.57 4.57
N GLU A 45 -4.41 13.50 5.17
CA GLU A 45 -4.45 14.89 4.73
C GLU A 45 -4.04 15.02 3.27
N TYR A 46 -2.98 14.33 2.88
CA TYR A 46 -2.55 14.34 1.49
C TYR A 46 -3.60 13.72 0.57
N LEU A 47 -4.09 12.54 0.91
CA LEU A 47 -5.05 11.83 0.07
C LEU A 47 -6.36 12.61 -0.11
N ASN A 48 -6.76 13.35 0.91
CA ASN A 48 -8.00 14.15 0.86
C ASN A 48 -7.81 15.49 0.16
N ASN A 49 -6.60 15.86 -0.18
CA ASN A 49 -6.34 17.09 -0.91
C ASN A 49 -6.81 16.92 -2.35
N GLU A 50 -7.52 17.92 -2.87
CA GLU A 50 -8.06 17.87 -4.24
C GLU A 50 -6.96 17.77 -5.30
N ASP A 51 -5.80 18.33 -5.00
CA ASP A 51 -4.68 18.34 -5.94
C ASP A 51 -3.79 17.11 -5.83
N ALA A 52 -4.08 16.20 -4.91
CA ALA A 52 -3.28 15.02 -4.72
C ALA A 52 -3.44 14.04 -5.88
N VAL A 53 -2.33 13.43 -6.26
CA VAL A 53 -2.35 12.33 -7.22
C VAL A 53 -2.76 11.07 -6.47
N VAL A 54 -3.85 10.44 -6.89
CA VAL A 54 -4.29 9.18 -6.29
C VAL A 54 -3.32 8.08 -6.74
N PRO A 55 -2.65 7.41 -5.79
CA PRO A 55 -1.69 6.37 -6.18
C PRO A 55 -2.40 5.12 -6.68
N GLU A 56 -1.69 4.29 -7.41
CA GLU A 56 -2.18 2.97 -7.80
C GLU A 56 -2.22 2.03 -6.61
N ILE A 57 -1.29 2.20 -5.66
CA ILE A 57 -1.25 1.38 -4.46
C ILE A 57 -0.72 2.19 -3.28
N VAL A 58 -1.32 1.98 -2.10
CA VAL A 58 -0.83 2.54 -0.85
C VAL A 58 -0.52 1.40 0.12
N PHE A 59 0.67 1.46 0.71
CA PHE A 59 1.10 0.54 1.76
C PHE A 59 1.00 1.26 3.10
N ILE A 60 0.31 0.68 4.05
CA ILE A 60 0.13 1.27 5.38
C ILE A 60 0.57 0.26 6.44
N ASN A 61 1.46 0.66 7.33
CA ASN A 61 1.82 -0.18 8.48
C ASN A 61 0.61 -0.29 9.42
N TYR A 62 0.29 -1.52 9.80
CA TYR A 62 -0.84 -1.81 10.69
C TYR A 62 -0.82 -0.98 11.98
N THR A 63 0.38 -0.77 12.55
CA THR A 63 0.54 -0.03 13.81
C THR A 63 0.93 1.43 13.61
N ILE A 64 0.58 2.02 12.49
CA ILE A 64 0.92 3.42 12.21
C ILE A 64 0.28 4.34 13.26
N SER A 65 1.01 5.38 13.64
CA SER A 65 0.52 6.37 14.60
C SER A 65 -0.11 7.58 13.90
N GLY A 66 -0.66 8.49 14.68
CA GLY A 66 -1.30 9.71 14.18
C GLY A 66 -2.75 9.50 13.80
N LYS A 67 -3.04 8.47 13.04
CA LYS A 67 -4.37 7.97 12.74
C LYS A 67 -4.22 6.46 12.50
N GLU A 68 -5.03 5.66 13.15
CA GLU A 68 -4.90 4.21 13.06
C GLU A 68 -5.16 3.69 11.66
N SER A 69 -4.46 2.61 11.30
CA SER A 69 -4.57 2.03 9.95
C SER A 69 -5.99 1.62 9.62
N MET A 70 -6.74 1.08 10.58
CA MET A 70 -8.13 0.68 10.35
C MET A 70 -9.01 1.87 10.05
N ASP A 71 -8.78 3.00 10.74
CA ASP A 71 -9.52 4.23 10.47
C ASP A 71 -9.16 4.81 9.10
N CYS A 72 -7.90 4.72 8.71
CA CYS A 72 -7.49 5.12 7.36
C CYS A 72 -8.19 4.28 6.31
N LEU A 73 -8.27 2.97 6.51
CA LEU A 73 -8.94 2.07 5.57
C LEU A 73 -10.43 2.41 5.44
N GLU A 74 -11.11 2.63 6.57
CA GLU A 74 -12.52 3.00 6.56
C GLU A 74 -12.74 4.28 5.76
N GLU A 75 -11.92 5.27 6.01
CA GLU A 75 -12.05 6.55 5.31
C GLU A 75 -11.79 6.38 3.82
N ILE A 76 -10.76 5.63 3.45
CA ILE A 76 -10.45 5.36 2.05
C ILE A 76 -11.62 4.67 1.35
N ARG A 77 -12.18 3.64 1.99
CA ARG A 77 -13.30 2.89 1.38
C ARG A 77 -14.58 3.72 1.27
N SER A 78 -14.71 4.77 2.07
CA SER A 78 -15.91 5.60 2.03
C SER A 78 -15.91 6.64 0.90
N HIS A 79 -14.78 6.84 0.22
CA HIS A 79 -14.66 7.83 -0.84
C HIS A 79 -14.51 7.17 -2.21
N SER A 80 -15.41 7.50 -3.14
CA SER A 80 -15.39 6.93 -4.47
C SER A 80 -14.12 7.26 -5.26
N LYS A 81 -13.44 8.36 -4.92
CA LYS A 81 -12.22 8.73 -5.64
C LYS A 81 -11.10 7.70 -5.48
N PHE A 82 -11.20 6.83 -4.48
CA PHE A 82 -10.19 5.80 -4.22
C PHE A 82 -10.61 4.41 -4.72
N ASN A 83 -11.68 4.31 -5.50
CA ASN A 83 -12.20 3.02 -5.94
C ASN A 83 -11.19 2.17 -6.72
N ASN A 84 -10.28 2.82 -7.43
CA ASN A 84 -9.27 2.11 -8.23
C ASN A 84 -7.92 1.99 -7.52
N MET A 85 -7.84 2.45 -6.29
CA MET A 85 -6.59 2.39 -5.52
C MET A 85 -6.54 1.08 -4.74
N VAL A 86 -5.42 0.38 -4.87
CA VAL A 86 -5.18 -0.83 -4.09
C VAL A 86 -4.63 -0.43 -2.73
N THR A 87 -5.18 -1.02 -1.66
CA THR A 87 -4.69 -0.79 -0.30
C THR A 87 -4.02 -2.04 0.23
N ALA A 88 -2.80 -1.88 0.70
CA ALA A 88 -2.01 -2.97 1.26
C ALA A 88 -1.64 -2.63 2.70
N ILE A 89 -1.94 -3.52 3.62
CA ILE A 89 -1.53 -3.40 5.01
C ILE A 89 -0.36 -4.33 5.25
N PHE A 90 0.70 -3.83 5.85
CA PHE A 90 1.82 -4.68 6.25
C PHE A 90 2.03 -4.59 7.75
N SER A 91 2.54 -5.66 8.36
CA SER A 91 2.59 -5.76 9.81
C SER A 91 3.59 -6.80 10.29
N GLU A 92 4.14 -6.56 11.49
CA GLU A 92 4.74 -7.62 12.29
C GLU A 92 3.66 -8.70 12.51
N PRO A 93 4.04 -9.91 12.96
CA PRO A 93 3.07 -10.98 13.14
C PRO A 93 1.88 -10.56 14.01
N ILE A 94 0.68 -10.81 13.54
CA ILE A 94 -0.58 -10.54 14.24
C ILE A 94 -1.48 -11.77 14.14
N SER A 95 -2.59 -11.78 14.86
CA SER A 95 -3.51 -12.92 14.89
C SER A 95 -4.30 -13.03 13.59
N GLU A 96 -4.81 -14.22 13.32
CA GLU A 96 -5.67 -14.45 12.15
C GLU A 96 -6.94 -13.59 12.24
N ASN A 97 -7.48 -13.38 13.44
CA ASN A 97 -8.66 -12.53 13.61
C ASN A 97 -8.35 -11.08 13.21
N GLU A 98 -7.17 -10.59 13.57
CA GLU A 98 -6.76 -9.24 13.17
C GLU A 98 -6.59 -9.13 11.67
N ILE A 99 -6.04 -10.17 11.04
CA ILE A 99 -5.89 -10.19 9.58
C ILE A 99 -7.26 -10.17 8.90
N GLU A 100 -8.22 -10.96 9.42
CA GLU A 100 -9.57 -10.94 8.89
C GLU A 100 -10.19 -9.55 8.99
N ASP A 101 -10.01 -8.88 10.13
CA ASP A 101 -10.55 -7.52 10.31
C ASP A 101 -9.98 -6.55 9.28
N ILE A 102 -8.71 -6.71 8.95
CA ILE A 102 -8.05 -5.88 7.94
C ILE A 102 -8.78 -6.01 6.60
N PHE A 103 -9.07 -7.24 6.19
CA PHE A 103 -9.79 -7.47 4.92
C PHE A 103 -11.24 -7.00 4.98
N VAL A 104 -11.89 -7.19 6.12
CA VAL A 104 -13.26 -6.70 6.31
C VAL A 104 -13.33 -5.18 6.19
N LYS A 105 -12.31 -4.48 6.66
CA LYS A 105 -12.23 -3.02 6.56
C LYS A 105 -11.91 -2.54 5.15
N GLY A 106 -11.59 -3.44 4.24
CA GLY A 106 -11.46 -3.11 2.83
C GLY A 106 -10.07 -3.17 2.25
N ALA A 107 -9.10 -3.72 2.97
CA ALA A 107 -7.77 -3.93 2.40
C ALA A 107 -7.83 -4.96 1.29
N HIS A 108 -7.04 -4.76 0.27
CA HIS A 108 -6.89 -5.73 -0.83
C HIS A 108 -5.78 -6.71 -0.55
N ILE A 109 -4.75 -6.28 0.17
CA ILE A 109 -3.53 -7.05 0.38
C ILE A 109 -3.12 -6.97 1.85
N PHE A 110 -2.73 -8.10 2.40
CA PHE A 110 -2.02 -8.14 3.67
C PHE A 110 -0.67 -8.81 3.44
N MET A 111 0.41 -8.19 3.93
CA MET A 111 1.72 -8.79 3.88
C MET A 111 2.43 -8.68 5.22
N LYS A 112 3.17 -9.72 5.55
CA LYS A 112 3.98 -9.73 6.77
C LYS A 112 5.23 -8.92 6.55
N LYS A 113 5.58 -8.12 7.55
CA LYS A 113 6.84 -7.42 7.58
C LYS A 113 7.92 -8.46 7.87
N ASN A 114 8.89 -8.59 6.99
CA ASN A 114 9.90 -9.62 7.08
C ASN A 114 11.24 -9.00 7.43
N GLU A 115 11.94 -9.57 8.41
CA GLU A 115 13.26 -9.10 8.83
C GLU A 115 14.33 -9.40 7.79
N CYS A 116 14.15 -10.46 7.01
CA CYS A 116 15.08 -10.81 5.95
C CYS A 116 14.82 -9.93 4.73
N PHE A 117 15.81 -9.11 4.39
CA PHE A 117 15.71 -8.19 3.27
C PHE A 117 15.34 -8.90 1.97
N GLU A 118 15.97 -10.02 1.67
CA GLU A 118 15.71 -10.75 0.43
C GLU A 118 14.29 -11.31 0.35
N SER A 119 13.78 -11.81 1.48
CA SER A 119 12.39 -12.29 1.54
C SER A 119 11.41 -11.15 1.38
N PHE A 120 11.67 -10.03 2.03
CA PHE A 120 10.81 -8.86 1.92
C PHE A 120 10.81 -8.31 0.50
N LYS A 121 11.97 -8.23 -0.12
CA LYS A 121 12.11 -7.81 -1.51
C LYS A 121 11.31 -8.69 -2.45
N LYS A 122 11.36 -10.00 -2.24
CA LYS A 122 10.62 -10.96 -3.06
C LYS A 122 9.12 -10.73 -2.97
N VAL A 123 8.60 -10.62 -1.75
CA VAL A 123 7.16 -10.40 -1.53
C VAL A 123 6.72 -9.07 -2.12
N LEU A 124 7.47 -8.01 -1.85
CA LEU A 124 7.13 -6.68 -2.35
C LEU A 124 7.16 -6.64 -3.87
N THR A 125 8.13 -7.31 -4.48
CA THR A 125 8.22 -7.41 -5.94
C THR A 125 6.99 -8.11 -6.51
N GLU A 126 6.53 -9.19 -5.88
CA GLU A 126 5.32 -9.88 -6.31
C GLU A 126 4.09 -8.98 -6.23
N VAL A 127 3.93 -8.27 -5.12
CA VAL A 127 2.80 -7.36 -4.94
C VAL A 127 2.79 -6.28 -6.00
N ILE A 128 3.92 -5.67 -6.26
CA ILE A 128 4.03 -4.60 -7.25
C ILE A 128 3.76 -5.14 -8.66
N THR A 129 4.29 -6.32 -8.97
CA THR A 129 4.09 -6.94 -10.28
C THR A 129 2.61 -7.24 -10.54
N ILE A 130 1.92 -7.78 -9.55
CA ILE A 130 0.49 -8.06 -9.65
C ILE A 130 -0.29 -6.75 -9.83
N ASN A 131 0.05 -5.75 -9.07
CA ASN A 131 -0.61 -4.44 -9.18
C ASN A 131 -0.39 -3.83 -10.57
N TRP A 132 0.82 -3.94 -11.09
CA TRP A 132 1.15 -3.46 -12.41
C TRP A 132 0.33 -4.17 -13.49
N GLN A 133 0.14 -5.48 -13.35
CA GLN A 133 -0.68 -6.25 -14.29
C GLN A 133 -2.13 -5.77 -14.29
N TYR A 134 -2.70 -5.53 -13.10
CA TYR A 134 -4.05 -4.99 -12.99
C TYR A 134 -4.14 -3.59 -13.60
N HIS A 135 -3.12 -2.77 -13.36
CA HIS A 135 -3.08 -1.40 -13.87
C HIS A 135 -3.03 -1.35 -15.40
N THR A 136 -2.23 -2.22 -16.00
CA THR A 136 -2.02 -2.20 -17.46
C THR A 136 -3.05 -3.01 -18.25
N SER A 137 -3.62 -4.05 -17.65
CA SER A 137 -4.56 -4.93 -18.34
C SER A 137 -6.01 -4.51 -18.19
N GLY A 138 -6.31 -3.58 -17.30
CA GLY A 138 -7.69 -3.15 -17.05
C GLY A 138 -8.50 -4.14 -16.22
N LEU A 139 -7.85 -5.07 -15.55
CA LEU A 139 -8.54 -5.99 -14.65
C LEU A 139 -9.18 -5.25 -13.48
N ASN A 140 -10.27 -5.80 -12.97
CA ASN A 140 -11.02 -5.19 -11.88
C ASN A 140 -10.30 -5.39 -10.54
N LYS A 141 -9.73 -4.32 -10.00
CA LYS A 141 -8.99 -4.34 -8.74
C LYS A 141 -9.86 -4.69 -7.54
N ASP A 142 -11.18 -4.52 -7.65
CA ASP A 142 -12.09 -4.87 -6.56
C ASP A 142 -12.08 -6.36 -6.24
N HIS A 143 -11.64 -7.18 -7.19
CA HIS A 143 -11.54 -8.63 -7.00
C HIS A 143 -10.15 -9.06 -6.53
N LEU A 144 -9.24 -8.11 -6.32
CA LEU A 144 -7.90 -8.42 -5.83
C LEU A 144 -7.91 -8.57 -4.31
N ILE A 145 -7.61 -9.78 -3.85
CA ILE A 145 -7.41 -10.07 -2.43
C ILE A 145 -6.18 -10.94 -2.33
N LEU A 146 -5.19 -10.49 -1.54
CA LEU A 146 -3.93 -11.18 -1.46
C LEU A 146 -3.40 -11.17 -0.03
N LYS A 147 -3.09 -12.37 0.47
CA LYS A 147 -2.50 -12.57 1.79
C LYS A 147 -1.16 -13.25 1.60
N ILE A 148 -0.11 -12.54 1.96
CA ILE A 148 1.26 -13.04 1.75
C ILE A 148 2.05 -13.10 3.05
#